data_d2c5acfa83b30999fcf1e29caccf4d4e
#
_entry.id   d2c5acfa83b30999fcf1e29caccf4d4e
#
_cell.length_a   1.000
_cell.length_b   1.000
_cell.length_c   1.000
_cell.angle_alpha   90.00
_cell.angle_beta   90.00
_cell.angle_gamma   90.00
#
_symmetry.space_group_name_H-M   'P 1'
#
loop_
_entity.id
_entity.type
_entity.pdbx_description
1 polymer ?
#
loop_
_entity_poly.entity_id
_entity_poly.type
_entity_poly.pdbx_seq_one_letter_code
_entity_poly.pdbx_strand_id
1 'polypeptide(L)'
;MAIVAKTIQSLYQARITLIKSLDDAIHLGTRSDKIDSSLSQRIKTTNFLSLFAITITIPILLLFIITGEYQGQIIAGYAIVAYISPLYLNRISRYFLARSSLMLNIHIVLVSSNIVLGYDSGIWQYLIPTAFISLLIFFKHEFWTMLSFFSLSIL
;
A
#
# COMPACT_ATOMS: atom_id res chain seq x y z
N MET A 1 -17.91 -38.34 2.39
CA MET A 1 -16.51 -38.17 1.99
C MET A 1 -16.34 -37.36 0.70
N ALA A 2 -17.06 -37.57 -0.38
CA ALA A 2 -16.90 -36.85 -1.66
C ALA A 2 -17.09 -35.33 -1.59
N ILE A 3 -18.05 -34.84 -0.78
CA ILE A 3 -18.32 -33.39 -0.61
C ILE A 3 -17.13 -32.69 0.09
N VAL A 4 -16.58 -33.28 1.15
CA VAL A 4 -15.42 -32.72 1.87
C VAL A 4 -14.19 -32.64 0.97
N ALA A 5 -13.91 -33.68 0.19
CA ALA A 5 -12.81 -33.70 -0.77
C ALA A 5 -12.94 -32.60 -1.83
N LYS A 6 -14.15 -32.40 -2.37
CA LYS A 6 -14.42 -31.34 -3.35
C LYS A 6 -14.26 -29.93 -2.76
N THR A 7 -14.68 -29.73 -1.50
CA THR A 7 -14.50 -28.44 -0.79
C THR A 7 -13.03 -28.14 -0.55
N ILE A 8 -12.25 -29.12 -0.08
CA ILE A 8 -10.80 -28.97 0.13
C ILE A 8 -10.09 -28.62 -1.19
N GLN A 9 -10.45 -29.31 -2.27
CA GLN A 9 -9.87 -29.05 -3.60
C GLN A 9 -10.20 -27.64 -4.10
N SER A 10 -11.45 -27.17 -3.92
CA SER A 10 -11.84 -25.81 -4.31
C SER A 10 -11.09 -24.73 -3.50
N LEU A 11 -10.91 -24.92 -2.20
CA LEU A 11 -10.12 -24.02 -1.35
C LEU A 11 -8.65 -24.00 -1.77
N TYR A 12 -8.09 -25.15 -2.11
CA TYR A 12 -6.71 -25.24 -2.60
C TYR A 12 -6.51 -24.49 -3.92
N GLN A 13 -7.44 -24.66 -4.89
CA GLN A 13 -7.40 -23.94 -6.16
C GLN A 13 -7.59 -22.41 -5.97
N ALA A 14 -8.50 -22.00 -5.10
CA ALA A 14 -8.70 -20.59 -4.76
C ALA A 14 -7.42 -19.97 -4.16
N ARG A 15 -6.73 -20.70 -3.27
CA ARG A 15 -5.43 -20.26 -2.70
C ARG A 15 -4.36 -20.09 -3.76
N ILE A 16 -4.20 -21.04 -4.69
CA ILE A 16 -3.23 -20.94 -5.78
C ILE A 16 -3.53 -19.74 -6.68
N THR A 17 -4.79 -19.56 -7.04
CA THR A 17 -5.23 -18.42 -7.87
C THR A 17 -4.96 -17.09 -7.18
N LEU A 18 -5.22 -16.99 -5.87
CA LEU A 18 -4.95 -15.80 -5.07
C LEU A 18 -3.44 -15.48 -5.03
N ILE A 19 -2.59 -16.48 -4.74
CA ILE A 19 -1.14 -16.31 -4.70
C ILE A 19 -0.63 -15.82 -6.06
N LYS A 20 -1.11 -16.42 -7.16
CA LYS A 20 -0.72 -16.02 -8.51
C LYS A 20 -1.15 -14.58 -8.84
N SER A 21 -2.37 -14.20 -8.49
CA SER A 21 -2.84 -12.82 -8.72
C SER A 21 -2.10 -11.79 -7.87
N LEU A 22 -1.68 -12.12 -6.65
CA LEU A 22 -0.82 -11.27 -5.82
C LEU A 22 0.58 -11.12 -6.42
N ASP A 23 1.18 -12.21 -6.89
CA ASP A 23 2.47 -12.18 -7.56
C ASP A 23 2.41 -11.34 -8.86
N ASP A 24 1.41 -11.53 -9.68
CA ASP A 24 1.16 -10.72 -10.87
C ASP A 24 0.99 -9.22 -10.53
N ALA A 25 0.30 -8.90 -9.44
CA ALA A 25 0.10 -7.52 -8.99
C ALA A 25 1.41 -6.89 -8.48
N ILE A 26 2.26 -7.64 -7.77
CA ILE A 26 3.58 -7.17 -7.32
C ILE A 26 4.47 -6.89 -8.53
N HIS A 27 4.38 -7.69 -9.60
CA HIS A 27 5.18 -7.55 -10.81
C HIS A 27 4.59 -6.58 -11.85
N LEU A 28 3.49 -5.89 -11.53
CA LEU A 28 2.89 -4.87 -12.40
C LEU A 28 3.92 -3.78 -12.76
N GLY A 29 4.11 -3.56 -14.05
CA GLY A 29 5.04 -2.55 -14.56
C GLY A 29 6.49 -3.01 -14.68
N THR A 30 6.87 -4.24 -14.26
CA THR A 30 8.26 -4.74 -14.35
C THR A 30 8.54 -5.61 -15.56
N ARG A 31 7.54 -5.91 -16.39
CA ARG A 31 7.66 -6.86 -17.52
C ARG A 31 8.35 -6.29 -18.77
N SER A 32 8.92 -5.08 -18.71
CA SER A 32 9.66 -4.51 -19.84
C SER A 32 11.13 -4.85 -19.76
N ASP A 33 11.71 -5.42 -20.79
CA ASP A 33 13.14 -5.77 -20.91
C ASP A 33 14.09 -4.55 -20.81
N LYS A 34 13.53 -3.33 -20.85
CA LYS A 34 14.26 -2.06 -20.76
C LYS A 34 14.40 -1.52 -19.33
N ILE A 35 13.86 -2.22 -18.34
CA ILE A 35 13.84 -1.72 -16.95
C ILE A 35 15.09 -2.23 -16.23
N ASP A 36 15.90 -1.29 -15.72
CA ASP A 36 17.03 -1.60 -14.86
C ASP A 36 16.61 -2.38 -13.62
N SER A 37 17.47 -3.30 -13.16
CA SER A 37 17.18 -4.17 -12.01
C SER A 37 16.83 -3.38 -10.75
N SER A 38 17.49 -2.24 -10.51
CA SER A 38 17.23 -1.39 -9.35
C SER A 38 15.87 -0.71 -9.44
N LEU A 39 15.45 -0.26 -10.61
CA LEU A 39 14.11 0.29 -10.83
C LEU A 39 13.03 -0.79 -10.70
N SER A 40 13.27 -1.99 -11.24
CA SER A 40 12.37 -3.13 -11.11
C SER A 40 12.12 -3.48 -9.63
N GLN A 41 13.17 -3.50 -8.80
CA GLN A 41 13.03 -3.75 -7.36
C GLN A 41 12.18 -2.69 -6.67
N ARG A 42 12.37 -1.41 -6.99
CA ARG A 42 11.58 -0.30 -6.40
C ARG A 42 10.12 -0.32 -6.82
N ILE A 43 9.83 -0.69 -8.07
CA ILE A 43 8.45 -0.89 -8.55
C ILE A 43 7.78 -2.01 -7.74
N LYS A 44 8.45 -3.16 -7.59
CA LYS A 44 7.95 -4.29 -6.79
C LYS A 44 7.72 -3.89 -5.34
N THR A 45 8.65 -3.17 -4.72
CA THR A 45 8.50 -2.67 -3.34
C THR A 45 7.30 -1.73 -3.21
N THR A 46 7.13 -0.80 -4.15
CA THR A 46 5.98 0.12 -4.17
C THR A 46 4.66 -0.62 -4.30
N ASN A 47 4.59 -1.60 -5.22
CA ASN A 47 3.39 -2.43 -5.40
C ASN A 47 3.10 -3.28 -4.16
N PHE A 48 4.12 -3.91 -3.58
CA PHE A 48 3.99 -4.69 -2.36
C PHE A 48 3.46 -3.85 -1.20
N LEU A 49 4.03 -2.66 -0.96
CA LEU A 49 3.58 -1.74 0.09
C LEU A 49 2.14 -1.28 -0.13
N SER A 50 1.75 -0.99 -1.38
CA SER A 50 0.37 -0.62 -1.72
C SER A 50 -0.61 -1.75 -1.43
N LEU A 51 -0.31 -2.98 -1.85
CA LEU A 51 -1.13 -4.16 -1.58
C LEU A 51 -1.22 -4.47 -0.08
N PHE A 52 -0.10 -4.36 0.62
CA PHE A 52 -0.04 -4.57 2.07
C PHE A 52 -0.91 -3.55 2.81
N ALA A 53 -0.82 -2.26 2.43
CA ALA A 53 -1.65 -1.21 3.00
C ALA A 53 -3.16 -1.47 2.74
N ILE A 54 -3.55 -1.87 1.53
CA ILE A 54 -4.93 -2.25 1.21
C ILE A 54 -5.38 -3.42 2.10
N THR A 55 -4.55 -4.46 2.22
CA THR A 55 -4.88 -5.67 2.98
C THR A 55 -5.12 -5.37 4.47
N ILE A 56 -4.34 -4.45 5.06
CA ILE A 56 -4.54 -4.02 6.44
C ILE A 56 -5.77 -3.10 6.57
N THR A 57 -6.00 -2.23 5.60
CA THR A 57 -7.10 -1.25 5.67
C THR A 57 -8.47 -1.90 5.56
N ILE A 58 -8.62 -3.01 4.83
CA ILE A 58 -9.92 -3.71 4.70
C ILE A 58 -10.49 -4.17 6.04
N PRO A 59 -9.77 -4.91 6.91
CA PRO A 59 -10.27 -5.26 8.24
C PRO A 59 -10.59 -4.04 9.12
N ILE A 60 -9.80 -2.97 9.02
CA ILE A 60 -10.02 -1.73 9.76
C ILE A 60 -11.34 -1.07 9.30
N LEU A 61 -11.59 -1.02 7.99
CA LEU A 61 -12.85 -0.52 7.45
C LEU A 61 -14.05 -1.33 7.96
N LEU A 62 -13.94 -2.66 7.96
CA LEU A 62 -14.98 -3.53 8.51
C LEU A 62 -15.22 -3.27 9.99
N LEU A 63 -14.17 -3.06 10.78
CA LEU A 63 -14.29 -2.70 12.19
C LEU A 63 -15.05 -1.38 12.35
N PHE A 64 -14.72 -0.33 11.60
CA PHE A 64 -15.42 0.95 11.66
C PHE A 64 -16.88 0.86 11.21
N ILE A 65 -17.20 -0.03 10.26
CA ILE A 65 -18.59 -0.30 9.88
C ILE A 65 -19.37 -0.94 11.04
N ILE A 66 -18.76 -1.93 11.73
CA ILE A 66 -19.40 -2.63 12.86
C ILE A 66 -19.59 -1.70 14.05
N THR A 67 -18.60 -0.83 14.35
CA THR A 67 -18.67 0.12 15.48
C THR A 67 -19.49 1.37 15.19
N GLY A 68 -19.87 1.60 13.93
CA GLY A 68 -20.64 2.81 13.53
C GLY A 68 -19.79 4.09 13.45
N GLU A 69 -18.47 3.99 13.47
CA GLU A 69 -17.54 5.12 13.42
C GLU A 69 -17.42 5.71 12.00
N TYR A 70 -18.35 6.61 11.67
CA TYR A 70 -18.50 7.16 10.32
C TYR A 70 -17.23 7.84 9.77
N GLN A 71 -16.52 8.61 10.61
CA GLN A 71 -15.31 9.31 10.19
C GLN A 71 -14.19 8.31 9.85
N GLY A 72 -14.03 7.23 10.65
CA GLY A 72 -13.11 6.15 10.36
C GLY A 72 -13.45 5.41 9.06
N GLN A 73 -14.74 5.21 8.76
CA GLN A 73 -15.18 4.60 7.49
C GLN A 73 -14.75 5.43 6.28
N ILE A 74 -14.90 6.76 6.33
CA ILE A 74 -14.50 7.66 5.25
C ILE A 74 -12.98 7.58 5.03
N ILE A 75 -12.17 7.66 6.09
CA ILE A 75 -10.71 7.60 5.98
C ILE A 75 -10.25 6.25 5.45
N ALA A 76 -10.78 5.15 5.97
CA ALA A 76 -10.41 3.81 5.50
C ALA A 76 -10.87 3.55 4.06
N GLY A 77 -12.06 4.01 3.68
CA GLY A 77 -12.54 3.95 2.30
C GLY A 77 -11.67 4.75 1.34
N TYR A 78 -11.30 5.99 1.70
CA TYR A 78 -10.35 6.79 0.94
C TYR A 78 -8.99 6.08 0.82
N ALA A 79 -8.46 5.51 1.91
CA ALA A 79 -7.17 4.84 1.93
C ALA A 79 -7.12 3.67 0.93
N ILE A 80 -8.16 2.84 0.85
CA ILE A 80 -8.22 1.73 -0.11
C ILE A 80 -8.11 2.25 -1.55
N VAL A 81 -8.91 3.27 -1.91
CA VAL A 81 -8.89 3.87 -3.26
C VAL A 81 -7.53 4.51 -3.53
N ALA A 82 -6.99 5.25 -2.56
CA ALA A 82 -5.71 5.94 -2.68
C ALA A 82 -4.54 4.96 -2.89
N TYR A 83 -4.52 3.82 -2.20
CA TYR A 83 -3.47 2.81 -2.36
C TYR A 83 -3.58 1.98 -3.65
N ILE A 84 -4.71 2.03 -4.37
CA ILE A 84 -4.82 1.48 -5.72
C ILE A 84 -4.07 2.37 -6.74
N SER A 85 -3.98 3.69 -6.50
CA SER A 85 -3.39 4.63 -7.46
C SER A 85 -1.92 4.33 -7.80
N PRO A 86 -1.00 3.96 -6.87
CA PRO A 86 0.37 3.58 -7.20
C PRO A 86 0.45 2.35 -8.12
N LEU A 87 -0.43 1.36 -7.92
CA LEU A 87 -0.49 0.16 -8.76
C LEU A 87 -0.86 0.53 -10.19
N TYR A 88 -1.87 1.38 -10.37
CA TYR A 88 -2.29 1.86 -11.67
C TYR A 88 -1.18 2.69 -12.35
N LEU A 89 -0.53 3.61 -11.62
CA LEU A 89 0.57 4.44 -12.13
C LEU A 89 1.78 3.59 -12.57
N ASN A 90 2.12 2.53 -11.82
CA ASN A 90 3.16 1.60 -12.22
C ASN A 90 2.77 0.81 -13.47
N ARG A 91 1.51 0.44 -13.65
CA ARG A 91 1.01 -0.23 -14.86
C ARG A 91 1.20 0.63 -16.12
N ILE A 92 1.01 1.94 -16.01
CA ILE A 92 1.18 2.90 -17.13
C ILE A 92 2.60 3.49 -17.20
N SER A 93 3.58 2.84 -16.55
CA SER A 93 5.00 3.22 -16.56
C SER A 93 5.31 4.61 -15.98
N ARG A 94 4.45 5.15 -15.12
CA ARG A 94 4.66 6.41 -14.40
C ARG A 94 5.29 6.16 -13.01
N TYR A 95 6.44 5.53 -12.98
CA TYR A 95 7.06 4.99 -11.77
C TYR A 95 7.38 6.03 -10.69
N PHE A 96 7.85 7.22 -11.07
CA PHE A 96 8.10 8.31 -10.12
C PHE A 96 6.81 8.76 -9.44
N LEU A 97 5.75 8.98 -10.24
CA LEU A 97 4.44 9.39 -9.72
C LEU A 97 3.82 8.30 -8.83
N ALA A 98 4.02 7.04 -9.15
CA ALA A 98 3.55 5.93 -8.32
C ALA A 98 4.16 5.97 -6.92
N ARG A 99 5.49 6.16 -6.82
CA ARG A 99 6.19 6.27 -5.53
C ARG A 99 5.76 7.50 -4.74
N SER A 100 5.70 8.65 -5.41
CA SER A 100 5.26 9.90 -4.78
C SER A 100 3.81 9.84 -4.32
N SER A 101 2.92 9.24 -5.11
CA SER A 101 1.51 9.02 -4.75
C SER A 101 1.40 8.10 -3.53
N LEU A 102 2.16 6.99 -3.47
CA LEU A 102 2.15 6.11 -2.31
C LEU A 102 2.53 6.87 -1.04
N MET A 103 3.64 7.61 -1.06
CA MET A 103 4.11 8.36 0.11
C MET A 103 3.11 9.44 0.54
N LEU A 104 2.59 10.21 -0.41
CA LEU A 104 1.59 11.24 -0.13
C LEU A 104 0.34 10.62 0.52
N ASN A 105 -0.15 9.52 -0.02
CA ASN A 105 -1.35 8.85 0.50
C ASN A 105 -1.12 8.29 1.90
N ILE A 106 0.06 7.72 2.20
CA ILE A 106 0.39 7.28 3.55
C ILE A 106 0.33 8.46 4.53
N HIS A 107 0.94 9.60 4.19
CA HIS A 107 0.93 10.78 5.06
C HIS A 107 -0.49 11.32 5.27
N ILE A 108 -1.28 11.45 4.21
CA ILE A 108 -2.68 11.91 4.31
C ILE A 108 -3.48 10.98 5.23
N VAL A 109 -3.37 9.67 5.05
CA VAL A 109 -4.10 8.69 5.87
C VAL A 109 -3.65 8.76 7.33
N LEU A 110 -2.34 8.81 7.61
CA LEU A 110 -1.83 8.87 8.98
C LEU A 110 -2.25 10.17 9.68
N VAL A 111 -2.10 11.32 9.01
CA VAL A 111 -2.50 12.62 9.59
C VAL A 111 -4.00 12.68 9.83
N SER A 112 -4.83 12.27 8.85
CA SER A 112 -6.29 12.23 9.01
C SER A 112 -6.72 11.29 10.13
N SER A 113 -6.06 10.13 10.26
CA SER A 113 -6.35 9.17 11.34
C SER A 113 -5.98 9.75 12.72
N ASN A 114 -4.86 10.46 12.84
CA ASN A 114 -4.48 11.15 14.08
C ASN A 114 -5.50 12.23 14.48
N ILE A 115 -6.02 13.00 13.52
CA ILE A 115 -7.02 14.03 13.78
C ILE A 115 -8.33 13.41 14.30
N VAL A 116 -8.77 12.30 13.69
CA VAL A 116 -10.05 11.66 14.01
C VAL A 116 -9.97 10.80 15.27
N LEU A 117 -8.93 10.00 15.43
CA LEU A 117 -8.79 9.06 16.54
C LEU A 117 -8.07 9.67 17.76
N GLY A 118 -7.53 10.87 17.61
CA GLY A 118 -6.78 11.56 18.63
C GLY A 118 -5.33 11.12 18.76
N TYR A 119 -4.53 11.98 19.39
CA TYR A 119 -3.10 11.75 19.57
C TYR A 119 -2.78 10.50 20.42
N ASP A 120 -3.63 10.20 21.39
CA ASP A 120 -3.48 9.05 22.29
C ASP A 120 -3.65 7.70 21.58
N SER A 121 -4.16 7.69 20.34
CA SER A 121 -4.23 6.48 19.52
C SER A 121 -2.85 5.90 19.17
N GLY A 122 -1.77 6.66 19.32
CA GLY A 122 -0.41 6.27 18.97
C GLY A 122 -0.13 6.17 17.46
N ILE A 123 -1.07 6.53 16.60
CA ILE A 123 -0.92 6.46 15.13
C ILE A 123 0.24 7.33 14.64
N TRP A 124 0.54 8.43 15.30
CA TRP A 124 1.68 9.31 14.98
C TRP A 124 3.03 8.55 14.98
N GLN A 125 3.15 7.47 15.77
CA GLN A 125 4.39 6.66 15.82
C GLN A 125 4.68 5.99 14.46
N TYR A 126 3.67 5.76 13.62
CA TYR A 126 3.85 5.20 12.28
C TYR A 126 4.47 6.18 11.27
N LEU A 127 4.57 7.47 11.60
CA LEU A 127 5.32 8.42 10.79
C LEU A 127 6.82 8.10 10.76
N ILE A 128 7.37 7.58 11.86
CA ILE A 128 8.79 7.20 11.94
C ILE A 128 9.16 6.11 10.91
N PRO A 129 8.50 4.93 10.89
CA PRO A 129 8.78 3.93 9.85
C PRO A 129 8.47 4.44 8.45
N THR A 130 7.50 5.36 8.27
CA THR A 130 7.20 5.97 6.98
C THR A 130 8.38 6.80 6.45
N ALA A 131 9.12 7.50 7.33
CA ALA A 131 10.35 8.19 6.96
C ALA A 131 11.37 7.21 6.32
N PHE A 132 11.56 6.04 6.92
CA PHE A 132 12.47 5.01 6.36
C PHE A 132 11.97 4.41 5.05
N ILE A 133 10.65 4.28 4.86
CA ILE A 133 10.07 3.82 3.60
C ILE A 133 10.47 4.76 2.45
N SER A 134 10.51 6.08 2.68
CA SER A 134 10.93 7.05 1.66
C SER A 134 12.35 6.78 1.17
N LEU A 135 13.27 6.39 2.07
CA LEU A 135 14.65 6.04 1.71
C LEU A 135 14.75 4.77 0.84
N LEU A 136 13.81 3.83 1.02
CA LEU A 136 13.81 2.57 0.29
C LEU A 136 13.26 2.70 -1.13
N ILE A 137 12.26 3.55 -1.35
CA ILE A 137 11.54 3.60 -2.63
C ILE A 137 12.04 4.66 -3.60
N PHE A 138 12.71 5.73 -3.11
CA PHE A 138 13.26 6.77 -3.97
C PHE A 138 14.73 6.48 -4.35
N PHE A 139 15.17 6.99 -5.51
CA PHE A 139 16.55 6.92 -5.95
C PHE A 139 17.38 8.08 -5.38
N LYS A 140 18.70 7.90 -5.37
CA LYS A 140 19.65 8.95 -4.94
C LYS A 140 19.51 10.25 -5.74
N HIS A 141 19.18 10.17 -7.03
CA HIS A 141 18.95 11.37 -7.87
C HIS A 141 17.58 12.03 -7.60
N GLU A 142 16.67 11.37 -6.89
CA GLU A 142 15.40 11.91 -6.40
C GLU A 142 15.53 12.44 -4.97
N PHE A 143 16.75 12.81 -4.56
CA PHE A 143 17.12 13.17 -3.20
C PHE A 143 16.17 14.20 -2.57
N TRP A 144 15.83 15.26 -3.30
CA TRP A 144 14.96 16.31 -2.76
C TRP A 144 13.54 15.81 -2.48
N THR A 145 13.00 14.98 -3.33
CA THR A 145 11.68 14.35 -3.11
C THR A 145 11.72 13.41 -1.90
N MET A 146 12.76 12.60 -1.83
CA MET A 146 12.99 11.69 -0.70
C MET A 146 13.12 12.47 0.62
N LEU A 147 13.93 13.55 0.64
CA LEU A 147 14.14 14.40 1.80
C LEU A 147 12.85 15.12 2.23
N SER A 148 12.03 15.56 1.27
CA SER A 148 10.74 16.19 1.56
C SER A 148 9.80 15.24 2.30
N PHE A 149 9.64 14.01 1.82
CA PHE A 149 8.80 13.03 2.50
C PHE A 149 9.38 12.55 3.82
N PHE A 150 10.70 12.41 3.91
CA PHE A 150 11.39 12.12 5.17
C PHE A 150 11.13 13.22 6.21
N SER A 151 11.31 14.50 5.83
CA SER A 151 11.08 15.63 6.72
C SER A 151 9.60 15.74 7.14
N LEU A 152 8.67 15.51 6.20
CA LEU A 152 7.23 15.52 6.49
C LEU A 152 6.81 14.42 7.49
N SER A 153 7.57 13.32 7.55
CA SER A 153 7.31 12.24 8.50
C SER A 153 7.83 12.54 9.92
N ILE A 154 8.73 13.49 10.08
CA ILE A 154 9.36 13.82 11.37
C ILE A 154 8.68 15.04 12.03
N LEU A 155 8.07 15.91 11.23
CA LEU A 155 7.31 17.07 11.72
C LEU A 155 5.97 16.66 12.33
#